data_dd1d39e565be51c70ae060d7d37585ef
#
_entry.id   dd1d39e565be51c70ae060d7d37585ef
#
_cell.length_a   1.000
_cell.length_b   1.000
_cell.length_c   1.000
_cell.angle_alpha   90.00
_cell.angle_beta   90.00
_cell.angle_gamma   90.00
#
_symmetry.space_group_name_H-M   'P 1'
#
loop_
_entity.id
_entity.type
_entity.pdbx_description
1 polymer ?
#
loop_
_entity_poly.entity_id
_entity_poly.type
_entity_poly.pdbx_seq_one_letter_code
_entity_poly.pdbx_strand_id
1 'polypeptide(L)'
;MWLADQWKEYEVLDTSNGEKLERWGDYFLVRPDPQVLWNTPKKLRQWKKPNGHYHRSHKGGGQWEFFDLPKTWDIHYKELKFHLQPFSFKHTGLFPEQAVNWDWFSEKIRKAGRPVKVLNLFAYTGGATLAAAAAGASVTHVDASKGMVNWAKENAQLSGLREKPIRWLVDDCVKFVEREIRRGNHYDGIIMDPPSYGRGPKGEIWKIEEKIYPFIELCTKILSDDPLFFLVNSYTTGLQPAVLTYMLETQVAAKFGGKVISDEIGLPVSSNGLVLPCGASGRWEK
;
A
#
# COMPACT_ATOMS: atom_id res chain seq x y z
N MET A 1 -8.13 -6.82 13.72
CA MET A 1 -6.87 -6.41 13.04
C MET A 1 -6.43 -7.50 12.09
N TRP A 2 -6.05 -7.12 10.88
CA TRP A 2 -5.49 -8.04 9.88
C TRP A 2 -3.97 -7.95 9.90
N LEU A 3 -3.30 -9.12 9.97
CA LEU A 3 -1.85 -9.20 10.13
C LEU A 3 -1.17 -9.61 8.82
N ALA A 4 -0.13 -8.86 8.44
CA ALA A 4 0.76 -9.25 7.35
C ALA A 4 1.88 -10.16 7.89
N ASP A 5 1.55 -11.39 8.20
CA ASP A 5 2.39 -12.39 8.88
C ASP A 5 3.03 -13.43 7.95
N GLN A 6 2.81 -13.34 6.64
CA GLN A 6 3.32 -14.31 5.66
C GLN A 6 4.70 -13.95 5.08
N TRP A 7 5.31 -12.86 5.56
CA TRP A 7 6.64 -12.45 5.14
C TRP A 7 7.71 -13.44 5.61
N LYS A 8 8.66 -13.79 4.73
CA LYS A 8 9.87 -14.55 5.07
C LYS A 8 11.12 -13.67 5.08
N GLU A 9 11.16 -12.67 4.22
CA GLU A 9 12.30 -11.78 4.03
C GLU A 9 12.10 -10.37 4.61
N TYR A 10 10.99 -10.14 5.31
CA TYR A 10 10.74 -8.94 6.07
C TYR A 10 10.23 -9.28 7.46
N GLU A 11 10.61 -8.48 8.46
CA GLU A 11 10.22 -8.70 9.86
C GLU A 11 10.37 -7.41 10.67
N VAL A 12 9.41 -7.10 11.53
CA VAL A 12 9.59 -6.12 12.60
C VAL A 12 10.15 -6.88 13.80
N LEU A 13 11.42 -6.64 14.11
CA LEU A 13 12.12 -7.31 15.20
C LEU A 13 11.71 -6.76 16.57
N ASP A 14 11.63 -5.43 16.66
CA ASP A 14 11.36 -4.74 17.93
C ASP A 14 10.89 -3.31 17.67
N THR A 15 10.24 -2.71 18.67
CA THR A 15 9.74 -1.34 18.60
C THR A 15 9.93 -0.64 19.95
N SER A 16 10.51 0.58 19.95
CA SER A 16 10.69 1.38 21.16
C SER A 16 11.02 2.82 20.84
N ASN A 17 10.55 3.74 21.70
CA ASN A 17 10.93 5.13 21.70
C ASN A 17 10.80 5.84 20.33
N GLY A 18 9.62 5.68 19.70
CA GLY A 18 9.32 6.30 18.40
C GLY A 18 9.96 5.64 17.19
N GLU A 19 10.61 4.48 17.37
CA GLU A 19 11.33 3.78 16.32
C GLU A 19 10.94 2.32 16.24
N LYS A 20 11.13 1.75 15.04
CA LYS A 20 11.05 0.32 14.77
C LYS A 20 12.37 -0.19 14.22
N LEU A 21 12.77 -1.36 14.71
CA LEU A 21 13.90 -2.14 14.19
C LEU A 21 13.33 -3.22 13.25
N GLU A 22 13.77 -3.20 12.01
CA GLU A 22 13.27 -4.08 10.96
C GLU A 22 14.39 -4.88 10.32
N ARG A 23 14.07 -6.08 9.85
CA ARG A 23 14.89 -6.87 8.93
C ARG A 23 14.28 -6.81 7.53
N TRP A 24 15.11 -6.45 6.55
CA TRP A 24 14.77 -6.37 5.13
C TRP A 24 15.74 -7.23 4.33
N GLY A 25 15.39 -8.52 4.11
CA GLY A 25 16.32 -9.51 3.61
C GLY A 25 17.42 -9.76 4.64
N ASP A 26 18.66 -9.48 4.27
CA ASP A 26 19.84 -9.62 5.14
C ASP A 26 20.17 -8.36 5.94
N TYR A 27 19.43 -7.25 5.74
CA TYR A 27 19.78 -5.95 6.30
C TYR A 27 18.84 -5.51 7.41
N PHE A 28 19.41 -4.88 8.43
CA PHE A 28 18.68 -4.31 9.57
C PHE A 28 18.57 -2.79 9.43
N LEU A 29 17.36 -2.29 9.52
CA LEU A 29 17.08 -0.85 9.46
C LEU A 29 16.40 -0.39 10.74
N VAL A 30 16.76 0.81 11.19
CA VAL A 30 16.05 1.56 12.23
C VAL A 30 15.36 2.75 11.56
N ARG A 31 14.05 2.82 11.72
CA ARG A 31 13.24 3.89 11.13
C ARG A 31 12.23 4.43 12.15
N PRO A 32 11.92 5.75 12.12
CA PRO A 32 10.90 6.31 12.99
C PRO A 32 9.51 5.79 12.62
N ASP A 33 8.72 5.53 13.65
CA ASP A 33 7.31 5.18 13.50
C ASP A 33 6.46 5.96 14.51
N PRO A 34 5.51 6.80 14.06
CA PRO A 34 4.71 7.65 14.94
C PRO A 34 3.73 6.86 15.83
N GLN A 35 3.45 5.60 15.50
CA GLN A 35 2.60 4.74 16.33
C GLN A 35 3.33 4.21 17.58
N VAL A 36 4.66 4.22 17.58
CA VAL A 36 5.48 3.71 18.67
C VAL A 36 5.60 4.76 19.78
N LEU A 37 4.58 4.84 20.64
CA LEU A 37 4.52 5.78 21.77
C LEU A 37 5.13 5.21 23.06
N TRP A 38 5.42 3.92 23.09
CA TRP A 38 6.01 3.22 24.23
C TRP A 38 7.54 3.27 24.20
N ASN A 39 8.12 3.15 25.41
CA ASN A 39 9.57 3.13 25.59
C ASN A 39 9.95 1.84 26.34
N THR A 40 10.26 0.80 25.59
CA THR A 40 10.67 -0.51 26.09
C THR A 40 12.19 -0.65 26.01
N PRO A 41 12.82 -1.53 26.82
CA PRO A 41 14.26 -1.76 26.75
C PRO A 41 14.69 -2.31 25.38
N LYS A 42 15.60 -1.64 24.70
CA LYS A 42 16.20 -2.06 23.42
C LYS A 42 17.25 -3.16 23.66
N LYS A 43 16.81 -4.40 23.87
CA LYS A 43 17.67 -5.54 24.22
C LYS A 43 18.38 -6.19 23.03
N LEU A 44 17.83 -6.09 21.83
CA LEU A 44 18.39 -6.71 20.64
C LEU A 44 19.69 -6.02 20.20
N ARG A 45 20.70 -6.81 19.85
CA ARG A 45 22.01 -6.32 19.40
C ARG A 45 21.91 -5.43 18.16
N GLN A 46 20.97 -5.72 17.29
CA GLN A 46 20.75 -5.01 16.03
C GLN A 46 20.38 -3.52 16.22
N TRP A 47 19.81 -3.13 17.36
CA TRP A 47 19.61 -1.72 17.70
C TRP A 47 20.91 -0.91 17.74
N LYS A 48 22.03 -1.57 18.15
CA LYS A 48 23.35 -0.92 18.27
C LYS A 48 24.15 -0.98 16.96
N LYS A 49 23.80 -1.88 16.05
CA LYS A 49 24.52 -2.13 14.80
C LYS A 49 23.54 -2.37 13.65
N PRO A 50 22.67 -1.41 13.30
CA PRO A 50 21.86 -1.52 12.11
C PRO A 50 22.73 -1.31 10.85
N ASN A 51 22.24 -1.71 9.68
CA ASN A 51 22.87 -1.39 8.39
C ASN A 51 22.51 0.03 7.92
N GLY A 52 21.36 0.54 8.34
CA GLY A 52 20.93 1.91 8.10
C GLY A 52 20.00 2.42 9.20
N HIS A 53 20.09 3.71 9.48
CA HIS A 53 19.26 4.39 10.47
C HIS A 53 18.76 5.72 9.89
N TYR A 54 17.44 5.92 9.90
CA TYR A 54 16.86 7.20 9.49
C TYR A 54 16.58 8.06 10.71
N HIS A 55 17.28 9.17 10.81
CA HIS A 55 17.15 10.15 11.89
C HIS A 55 16.15 11.23 11.51
N ARG A 56 15.09 11.37 12.31
CA ARG A 56 14.07 12.40 12.11
C ARG A 56 14.60 13.77 12.58
N SER A 57 14.40 14.79 11.75
CA SER A 57 14.70 16.17 12.12
C SER A 57 13.53 16.81 12.89
N HIS A 58 13.82 17.61 13.90
CA HIS A 58 12.82 18.42 14.62
C HIS A 58 12.15 19.49 13.74
N LYS A 59 12.76 19.84 12.61
CA LYS A 59 12.24 20.82 11.64
C LYS A 59 11.43 20.19 10.51
N GLY A 60 11.12 18.89 10.62
CA GLY A 60 10.51 18.08 9.55
C GLY A 60 11.56 17.42 8.65
N GLY A 61 11.16 16.30 8.01
CA GLY A 61 12.08 15.47 7.23
C GLY A 61 13.06 14.71 8.11
N GLY A 62 14.26 14.48 7.61
CA GLY A 62 15.34 13.75 8.27
C GLY A 62 16.40 13.29 7.28
N GLN A 63 17.32 12.46 7.73
CA GLN A 63 18.39 11.92 6.90
C GLN A 63 18.71 10.47 7.27
N TRP A 64 19.18 9.72 6.29
CA TRP A 64 19.73 8.39 6.48
C TRP A 64 21.19 8.47 6.94
N GLU A 65 21.53 7.65 7.90
CA GLU A 65 22.89 7.27 8.25
C GLU A 65 23.11 5.83 7.77
N PHE A 66 24.10 5.61 6.92
CA PHE A 66 24.43 4.32 6.34
C PHE A 66 25.70 3.77 6.97
N PHE A 67 25.67 2.50 7.36
CA PHE A 67 26.84 1.79 7.90
C PHE A 67 27.35 0.75 6.88
N ASP A 68 26.61 -0.34 6.73
CA ASP A 68 26.93 -1.39 5.76
C ASP A 68 25.62 -1.78 5.02
N LEU A 69 25.03 -0.81 4.34
CA LEU A 69 23.81 -0.97 3.56
C LEU A 69 24.14 -0.75 2.09
N PRO A 70 23.82 -1.69 1.18
CA PRO A 70 23.95 -1.45 -0.24
C PRO A 70 23.00 -0.33 -0.69
N LYS A 71 23.31 0.30 -1.82
CA LYS A 71 22.44 1.33 -2.40
C LYS A 71 21.05 0.80 -2.74
N THR A 72 21.01 -0.47 -3.16
CA THR A 72 19.79 -1.17 -3.56
C THR A 72 19.90 -2.63 -3.20
N TRP A 73 18.78 -3.28 -2.91
CA TRP A 73 18.66 -4.73 -2.73
C TRP A 73 17.24 -5.17 -3.03
N ASP A 74 17.01 -6.47 -3.10
CA ASP A 74 15.70 -7.03 -3.40
C ASP A 74 15.22 -7.92 -2.25
N ILE A 75 13.89 -7.97 -2.07
CA ILE A 75 13.22 -8.94 -1.20
C ILE A 75 12.05 -9.60 -1.92
N HIS A 76 11.63 -10.75 -1.43
CA HIS A 76 10.50 -11.50 -1.97
C HIS A 76 9.31 -11.51 -1.01
N TYR A 77 8.13 -11.46 -1.61
CA TYR A 77 6.87 -11.85 -0.98
C TYR A 77 6.20 -12.89 -1.86
N LYS A 78 6.22 -14.16 -1.41
CA LYS A 78 5.77 -15.28 -2.24
C LYS A 78 6.49 -15.27 -3.60
N GLU A 79 5.74 -15.22 -4.71
CA GLU A 79 6.28 -15.14 -6.07
C GLU A 79 6.70 -13.73 -6.51
N LEU A 80 6.41 -12.71 -5.73
CA LEU A 80 6.72 -11.33 -6.07
C LEU A 80 8.11 -10.93 -5.59
N LYS A 81 8.81 -10.14 -6.39
CA LYS A 81 10.12 -9.58 -6.07
C LYS A 81 10.09 -8.07 -6.12
N PHE A 82 10.60 -7.44 -5.08
CA PHE A 82 10.61 -6.00 -4.92
C PHE A 82 12.02 -5.46 -4.81
N HIS A 83 12.33 -4.51 -5.67
CA HIS A 83 13.54 -3.71 -5.60
C HIS A 83 13.39 -2.64 -4.54
N LEU A 84 14.36 -2.52 -3.65
CA LEU A 84 14.37 -1.61 -2.52
C LEU A 84 15.55 -0.66 -2.59
N GLN A 85 15.34 0.57 -2.15
CA GLN A 85 16.39 1.54 -1.93
C GLN A 85 15.93 2.56 -0.88
N PRO A 86 16.80 3.01 0.03
CA PRO A 86 16.52 4.18 0.84
C PRO A 86 16.39 5.40 -0.07
N PHE A 87 15.34 6.17 0.08
CA PHE A 87 15.18 7.43 -0.65
C PHE A 87 14.60 8.51 0.25
N SER A 88 14.22 9.65 -0.31
CA SER A 88 13.73 10.78 0.45
C SER A 88 12.74 10.36 1.55
N PHE A 89 12.88 10.91 2.71
CA PHE A 89 12.20 10.49 3.93
C PHE A 89 12.64 9.08 4.39
N LYS A 90 11.89 8.48 5.27
CA LYS A 90 12.15 7.15 5.86
C LYS A 90 11.79 5.95 4.97
N HIS A 91 11.40 6.19 3.72
CA HIS A 91 10.86 5.14 2.85
C HIS A 91 11.94 4.29 2.17
N THR A 92 11.59 3.07 1.86
CA THR A 92 12.45 2.07 1.19
C THR A 92 11.87 1.56 -0.13
N GLY A 93 10.65 2.02 -0.48
CA GLY A 93 9.95 1.61 -1.70
C GLY A 93 8.87 0.56 -1.49
N LEU A 94 8.60 0.14 -0.26
CA LEU A 94 7.59 -0.88 0.02
C LEU A 94 6.90 -0.64 1.37
N PHE A 95 5.61 -0.99 1.44
CA PHE A 95 4.80 -1.03 2.65
C PHE A 95 4.41 -2.49 2.92
N PRO A 96 5.19 -3.21 3.75
CA PRO A 96 5.00 -4.66 3.96
C PRO A 96 3.66 -5.03 4.57
N GLU A 97 3.06 -4.16 5.37
CA GLU A 97 1.74 -4.36 5.97
C GLU A 97 0.62 -4.52 4.95
N GLN A 98 0.81 -4.00 3.73
CA GLN A 98 -0.17 -4.15 2.65
C GLN A 98 -0.28 -5.57 2.10
N ALA A 99 0.66 -6.46 2.42
CA ALA A 99 0.65 -7.84 1.94
C ALA A 99 -0.63 -8.58 2.36
N VAL A 100 -1.22 -8.26 3.51
CA VAL A 100 -2.50 -8.85 3.94
C VAL A 100 -3.67 -8.48 3.03
N ASN A 101 -3.62 -7.31 2.41
CA ASN A 101 -4.58 -6.88 1.41
C ASN A 101 -4.31 -7.54 0.06
N TRP A 102 -3.01 -7.69 -0.31
CA TRP A 102 -2.65 -8.38 -1.55
C TRP A 102 -3.16 -9.81 -1.56
N ASP A 103 -3.03 -10.52 -0.45
CA ASP A 103 -3.53 -11.89 -0.31
C ASP A 103 -5.06 -11.95 -0.44
N TRP A 104 -5.77 -11.03 0.22
CA TRP A 104 -7.23 -10.98 0.20
C TRP A 104 -7.79 -10.78 -1.21
N PHE A 105 -7.38 -9.75 -1.95
CA PHE A 105 -7.94 -9.51 -3.27
C PHE A 105 -7.41 -10.50 -4.33
N SER A 106 -6.19 -11.01 -4.15
CA SER A 106 -5.65 -12.04 -5.05
C SER A 106 -6.46 -13.32 -5.00
N GLU A 107 -6.93 -13.72 -3.82
CA GLU A 107 -7.82 -14.87 -3.67
C GLU A 107 -9.14 -14.66 -4.41
N LYS A 108 -9.74 -13.48 -4.32
CA LYS A 108 -10.97 -13.13 -5.03
C LYS A 108 -10.78 -13.16 -6.55
N ILE A 109 -9.68 -12.60 -7.04
CA ILE A 109 -9.35 -12.62 -8.46
C ILE A 109 -9.23 -14.05 -8.97
N ARG A 110 -8.50 -14.93 -8.26
CA ARG A 110 -8.33 -16.34 -8.65
C ARG A 110 -9.64 -17.11 -8.63
N LYS A 111 -10.54 -16.82 -7.69
CA LYS A 111 -11.84 -17.50 -7.54
C LYS A 111 -12.92 -16.96 -8.47
N ALA A 112 -12.71 -15.85 -9.15
CA ALA A 112 -13.73 -15.21 -9.98
C ALA A 112 -14.23 -16.09 -11.16
N GLY A 113 -13.38 -17.00 -11.67
CA GLY A 113 -13.73 -17.88 -12.79
C GLY A 113 -13.96 -17.16 -14.12
N ARG A 114 -13.59 -15.89 -14.22
CA ARG A 114 -13.73 -15.03 -15.39
C ARG A 114 -12.59 -14.02 -15.49
N PRO A 115 -12.38 -13.36 -16.64
CA PRO A 115 -11.45 -12.26 -16.74
C PRO A 115 -11.80 -11.14 -15.74
N VAL A 116 -10.81 -10.61 -15.05
CA VAL A 116 -10.96 -9.56 -14.03
C VAL A 116 -10.14 -8.35 -14.42
N LYS A 117 -10.74 -7.17 -14.36
CA LYS A 117 -10.07 -5.88 -14.56
C LYS A 117 -9.97 -5.15 -13.23
N VAL A 118 -8.75 -4.80 -12.83
CA VAL A 118 -8.46 -4.10 -11.58
C VAL A 118 -7.88 -2.72 -11.86
N LEU A 119 -8.39 -1.71 -11.17
CA LEU A 119 -7.84 -0.37 -11.14
C LEU A 119 -7.12 -0.15 -9.81
N ASN A 120 -5.83 0.18 -9.86
CA ASN A 120 -5.03 0.56 -8.70
C ASN A 120 -4.69 2.06 -8.79
N LEU A 121 -5.20 2.83 -7.84
CA LEU A 121 -5.08 4.29 -7.74
C LEU A 121 -4.13 4.65 -6.60
N PHE A 122 -3.31 5.70 -6.78
CA PHE A 122 -2.20 6.03 -5.87
C PHE A 122 -1.25 4.84 -5.73
N ALA A 123 -0.92 4.25 -6.87
CA ALA A 123 -0.42 2.89 -6.95
C ALA A 123 1.06 2.72 -6.54
N TYR A 124 1.79 3.81 -6.28
CA TYR A 124 3.15 3.82 -5.75
C TYR A 124 4.11 2.95 -6.55
N THR A 125 4.92 2.12 -5.88
CA THR A 125 5.88 1.18 -6.50
C THR A 125 5.26 -0.14 -6.96
N GLY A 126 3.93 -0.25 -6.92
CA GLY A 126 3.17 -1.29 -7.59
C GLY A 126 2.94 -2.57 -6.81
N GLY A 127 3.10 -2.62 -5.48
CA GLY A 127 2.87 -3.84 -4.72
C GLY A 127 1.50 -4.48 -4.99
N ALA A 128 0.43 -3.70 -4.89
CA ALA A 128 -0.92 -4.18 -5.18
C ALA A 128 -1.14 -4.50 -6.67
N THR A 129 -0.52 -3.72 -7.57
CA THR A 129 -0.56 -3.98 -9.03
C THR A 129 0.04 -5.35 -9.36
N LEU A 130 1.22 -5.64 -8.81
CA LEU A 130 1.91 -6.90 -9.05
C LEU A 130 1.11 -8.09 -8.50
N ALA A 131 0.58 -7.95 -7.28
CA ALA A 131 -0.23 -9.00 -6.67
C ALA A 131 -1.50 -9.31 -7.48
N ALA A 132 -2.20 -8.28 -7.96
CA ALA A 132 -3.38 -8.46 -8.81
C ALA A 132 -3.04 -9.08 -10.17
N ALA A 133 -1.95 -8.65 -10.80
CA ALA A 133 -1.49 -9.20 -12.09
C ALA A 133 -1.01 -10.65 -11.95
N ALA A 134 -0.29 -10.99 -10.88
CA ALA A 134 0.11 -12.37 -10.58
C ALA A 134 -1.10 -13.29 -10.32
N ALA A 135 -2.17 -12.74 -9.72
CA ALA A 135 -3.43 -13.46 -9.53
C ALA A 135 -4.24 -13.64 -10.83
N GLY A 136 -3.85 -13.01 -11.94
CA GLY A 136 -4.47 -13.18 -13.26
C GLY A 136 -5.32 -12.00 -13.75
N ALA A 137 -5.36 -10.89 -13.05
CA ALA A 137 -6.09 -9.71 -13.49
C ALA A 137 -5.36 -8.92 -14.59
N SER A 138 -6.15 -8.24 -15.42
CA SER A 138 -5.67 -7.09 -16.18
C SER A 138 -5.68 -5.87 -15.27
N VAL A 139 -4.55 -5.16 -15.13
CA VAL A 139 -4.42 -4.09 -14.14
C VAL A 139 -4.17 -2.75 -14.81
N THR A 140 -4.88 -1.72 -14.38
CA THR A 140 -4.54 -0.33 -14.69
C THR A 140 -3.91 0.30 -13.46
N HIS A 141 -2.65 0.68 -13.59
CA HIS A 141 -1.81 1.28 -12.54
C HIS A 141 -1.73 2.79 -12.76
N VAL A 142 -2.19 3.57 -11.79
CA VAL A 142 -2.22 5.05 -11.87
C VAL A 142 -1.50 5.64 -10.67
N ASP A 143 -0.47 6.42 -10.94
CA ASP A 143 0.24 7.22 -9.94
C ASP A 143 0.68 8.56 -10.54
N ALA A 144 0.70 9.61 -9.73
CA ALA A 144 1.10 10.94 -10.17
C ALA A 144 2.61 11.07 -10.41
N SER A 145 3.43 10.21 -9.80
CA SER A 145 4.88 10.25 -9.86
C SER A 145 5.43 9.34 -10.96
N LYS A 146 6.07 9.93 -11.96
CA LYS A 146 6.77 9.18 -13.00
C LYS A 146 7.85 8.24 -12.42
N GLY A 147 8.56 8.69 -11.37
CA GLY A 147 9.57 7.86 -10.70
C GLY A 147 8.96 6.61 -10.07
N MET A 148 7.82 6.72 -9.41
CA MET A 148 7.12 5.59 -8.80
C MET A 148 6.57 4.62 -9.85
N VAL A 149 6.01 5.13 -10.94
CA VAL A 149 5.54 4.28 -12.06
C VAL A 149 6.69 3.52 -12.71
N ASN A 150 7.85 4.15 -12.89
CA ASN A 150 9.04 3.46 -13.41
C ASN A 150 9.53 2.37 -12.45
N TRP A 151 9.59 2.66 -11.16
CA TRP A 151 9.95 1.67 -10.14
C TRP A 151 8.96 0.50 -10.11
N ALA A 152 7.67 0.77 -10.24
CA ALA A 152 6.67 -0.30 -10.36
C ALA A 152 6.88 -1.20 -11.59
N LYS A 153 7.29 -0.63 -12.73
CA LYS A 153 7.67 -1.42 -13.92
C LYS A 153 8.89 -2.29 -13.68
N GLU A 154 9.90 -1.78 -12.98
CA GLU A 154 11.08 -2.56 -12.59
C GLU A 154 10.69 -3.73 -11.69
N ASN A 155 9.84 -3.49 -10.68
CA ASN A 155 9.30 -4.55 -9.82
C ASN A 155 8.51 -5.60 -10.62
N ALA A 156 7.71 -5.17 -11.60
CA ALA A 156 6.98 -6.10 -12.47
C ALA A 156 7.94 -6.97 -13.31
N GLN A 157 9.00 -6.37 -13.85
CA GLN A 157 10.02 -7.10 -14.58
C GLN A 157 10.75 -8.11 -13.68
N LEU A 158 11.17 -7.72 -12.49
CA LEU A 158 11.83 -8.60 -11.51
C LEU A 158 10.95 -9.75 -11.06
N SER A 159 9.64 -9.52 -10.99
CA SER A 159 8.62 -10.54 -10.63
C SER A 159 8.19 -11.42 -11.80
N GLY A 160 8.81 -11.30 -12.98
CA GLY A 160 8.41 -12.07 -14.17
C GLY A 160 7.05 -11.68 -14.77
N LEU A 161 6.55 -10.48 -14.47
CA LEU A 161 5.22 -10.01 -14.88
C LEU A 161 5.26 -9.03 -16.06
N ARG A 162 6.40 -8.91 -16.74
CA ARG A 162 6.59 -7.96 -17.84
C ARG A 162 5.53 -8.08 -18.95
N GLU A 163 5.16 -9.31 -19.29
CA GLU A 163 4.21 -9.61 -20.37
C GLU A 163 2.75 -9.68 -19.88
N LYS A 164 2.49 -9.42 -18.60
CA LYS A 164 1.13 -9.35 -18.08
C LYS A 164 0.43 -8.08 -18.55
N PRO A 165 -0.89 -8.10 -18.71
CA PRO A 165 -1.66 -6.96 -19.19
C PRO A 165 -1.76 -5.87 -18.11
N ILE A 166 -0.70 -5.09 -17.94
CA ILE A 166 -0.64 -3.97 -17.02
C ILE A 166 -0.53 -2.66 -17.81
N ARG A 167 -1.50 -1.78 -17.63
CA ARG A 167 -1.50 -0.43 -18.21
C ARG A 167 -0.91 0.54 -17.20
N TRP A 168 0.23 1.14 -17.54
CA TRP A 168 0.97 2.06 -16.68
C TRP A 168 0.67 3.51 -17.01
N LEU A 169 0.26 4.31 -16.01
CA LEU A 169 -0.13 5.70 -16.23
C LEU A 169 0.48 6.62 -15.18
N VAL A 170 1.07 7.71 -15.65
CA VAL A 170 1.49 8.84 -14.83
C VAL A 170 0.39 9.89 -14.94
N ASP A 171 -0.47 10.01 -13.93
CA ASP A 171 -1.67 10.83 -13.99
C ASP A 171 -2.23 11.18 -12.61
N ASP A 172 -3.05 12.25 -12.56
CA ASP A 172 -3.91 12.52 -11.42
C ASP A 172 -5.06 11.52 -11.37
N CYS A 173 -5.27 10.88 -10.20
CA CYS A 173 -6.24 9.81 -10.06
C CYS A 173 -7.69 10.28 -10.30
N VAL A 174 -8.06 11.47 -9.84
CA VAL A 174 -9.42 12.01 -10.02
C VAL A 174 -9.69 12.25 -11.49
N LYS A 175 -8.79 12.97 -12.16
CA LYS A 175 -8.90 13.27 -13.61
C LYS A 175 -8.87 11.99 -14.45
N PHE A 176 -8.11 10.98 -14.03
CA PHE A 176 -8.10 9.68 -14.68
C PHE A 176 -9.49 9.03 -14.62
N VAL A 177 -10.08 8.93 -13.42
CA VAL A 177 -11.42 8.33 -13.23
C VAL A 177 -12.49 9.09 -14.03
N GLU A 178 -12.47 10.42 -14.02
CA GLU A 178 -13.39 11.23 -14.84
C GLU A 178 -13.28 10.91 -16.34
N ARG A 179 -12.07 10.65 -16.84
CA ARG A 179 -11.88 10.24 -18.24
C ARG A 179 -12.38 8.83 -18.52
N GLU A 180 -12.19 7.91 -17.59
CA GLU A 180 -12.69 6.53 -17.73
C GLU A 180 -14.23 6.50 -17.75
N ILE A 181 -14.90 7.34 -16.96
CA ILE A 181 -16.35 7.53 -17.03
C ILE A 181 -16.78 7.97 -18.44
N ARG A 182 -16.14 9.01 -19.00
CA ARG A 182 -16.46 9.49 -20.35
C ARG A 182 -16.18 8.46 -21.45
N ARG A 183 -15.22 7.54 -21.22
CA ARG A 183 -14.87 6.46 -22.16
C ARG A 183 -15.75 5.22 -22.02
N GLY A 184 -16.57 5.17 -20.96
CA GLY A 184 -17.38 3.99 -20.66
C GLY A 184 -16.54 2.76 -20.24
N ASN A 185 -15.35 2.97 -19.69
CA ASN A 185 -14.53 1.89 -19.16
C ASN A 185 -14.97 1.49 -17.75
N HIS A 186 -14.97 0.18 -17.47
CA HIS A 186 -15.39 -0.38 -16.19
C HIS A 186 -14.35 -1.36 -15.65
N TYR A 187 -14.36 -1.51 -14.32
CA TYR A 187 -13.44 -2.32 -13.54
C TYR A 187 -14.19 -3.22 -12.56
N ASP A 188 -13.67 -4.42 -12.36
CA ASP A 188 -14.24 -5.40 -11.42
C ASP A 188 -13.72 -5.23 -10.00
N GLY A 189 -12.55 -4.67 -9.86
CA GLY A 189 -11.94 -4.34 -8.58
C GLY A 189 -11.27 -2.96 -8.60
N ILE A 190 -11.44 -2.20 -7.52
CA ILE A 190 -10.77 -0.93 -7.34
C ILE A 190 -9.97 -0.96 -6.03
N ILE A 191 -8.72 -0.54 -6.09
CA ILE A 191 -7.80 -0.40 -4.97
C ILE A 191 -7.36 1.05 -4.91
N MET A 192 -7.40 1.66 -3.73
CA MET A 192 -6.83 2.98 -3.51
C MET A 192 -6.10 3.08 -2.18
N ASP A 193 -4.93 3.72 -2.22
CA ASP A 193 -4.09 4.02 -1.06
C ASP A 193 -3.71 5.51 -1.07
N PRO A 194 -4.70 6.40 -0.88
CA PRO A 194 -4.49 7.82 -1.01
C PRO A 194 -3.63 8.38 0.12
N PRO A 195 -2.68 9.28 -0.20
CA PRO A 195 -1.93 9.99 0.83
C PRO A 195 -2.83 10.97 1.59
N SER A 196 -2.43 11.37 2.80
CA SER A 196 -3.13 12.45 3.54
C SER A 196 -3.12 13.75 2.74
N TYR A 197 -1.98 14.05 2.11
CA TYR A 197 -1.79 15.20 1.23
C TYR A 197 -0.93 14.80 0.02
N GLY A 198 -1.24 15.31 -1.15
CA GLY A 198 -0.48 15.06 -2.37
C GLY A 198 -0.66 16.14 -3.43
N ARG A 199 0.20 16.08 -4.46
CA ARG A 199 0.09 16.91 -5.65
C ARG A 199 0.09 16.02 -6.89
N GLY A 200 -0.83 16.28 -7.80
CA GLY A 200 -0.87 15.68 -9.11
C GLY A 200 0.25 16.20 -10.02
N PRO A 201 0.47 15.57 -11.18
CA PRO A 201 1.58 15.88 -12.09
C PRO A 201 1.49 17.30 -12.69
N LYS A 202 0.32 17.96 -12.64
CA LYS A 202 0.09 19.33 -13.10
C LYS A 202 -0.22 20.30 -11.96
N GLY A 203 0.11 19.94 -10.72
CA GLY A 203 -0.10 20.76 -9.54
C GLY A 203 -1.47 20.61 -8.88
N GLU A 204 -2.28 19.64 -9.28
CA GLU A 204 -3.54 19.30 -8.61
C GLU A 204 -3.31 19.06 -7.12
N ILE A 205 -4.19 19.56 -6.27
CA ILE A 205 -4.09 19.37 -4.82
C ILE A 205 -5.05 18.27 -4.38
N TRP A 206 -4.49 17.28 -3.68
CA TRP A 206 -5.20 16.24 -2.94
C TRP A 206 -5.09 16.50 -1.46
N LYS A 207 -6.22 16.57 -0.77
CA LYS A 207 -6.35 16.51 0.69
C LYS A 207 -7.40 15.45 1.01
N ILE A 208 -7.01 14.44 1.77
CA ILE A 208 -7.84 13.25 1.95
C ILE A 208 -9.18 13.58 2.63
N GLU A 209 -9.19 14.41 3.65
CA GLU A 209 -10.38 14.80 4.40
C GLU A 209 -11.44 15.54 3.55
N GLU A 210 -10.99 16.20 2.48
CA GLU A 210 -11.88 16.94 1.56
C GLU A 210 -12.30 16.09 0.36
N LYS A 211 -11.46 15.12 -0.05
CA LYS A 211 -11.55 14.46 -1.35
C LYS A 211 -11.97 13.01 -1.33
N ILE A 212 -11.72 12.28 -0.22
CA ILE A 212 -11.88 10.82 -0.23
C ILE A 212 -13.33 10.38 -0.47
N TYR A 213 -14.30 10.97 0.22
CA TYR A 213 -15.69 10.56 0.11
C TYR A 213 -16.29 10.82 -1.28
N PRO A 214 -16.17 12.05 -1.87
CA PRO A 214 -16.61 12.27 -3.22
C PRO A 214 -15.82 11.48 -4.27
N PHE A 215 -14.56 11.11 -3.98
CA PHE A 215 -13.77 10.30 -4.88
C PHE A 215 -14.22 8.83 -4.89
N ILE A 216 -14.56 8.26 -3.74
CA ILE A 216 -15.18 6.93 -3.68
C ILE A 216 -16.48 6.92 -4.48
N GLU A 217 -17.35 7.93 -4.31
CA GLU A 217 -18.58 8.09 -5.09
C GLU A 217 -18.28 8.12 -6.59
N LEU A 218 -17.30 8.91 -7.02
CA LEU A 218 -16.89 9.00 -8.42
C LEU A 218 -16.46 7.64 -8.96
N CYS A 219 -15.67 6.90 -8.19
CA CYS A 219 -15.17 5.57 -8.55
C CYS A 219 -16.30 4.53 -8.70
N THR A 220 -17.43 4.67 -7.99
CA THR A 220 -18.56 3.75 -8.19
C THR A 220 -19.13 3.79 -9.60
N LYS A 221 -18.94 4.89 -10.34
CA LYS A 221 -19.43 5.05 -11.73
C LYS A 221 -18.61 4.26 -12.75
N ILE A 222 -17.47 3.74 -12.36
CA ILE A 222 -16.61 2.90 -13.21
C ILE A 222 -16.48 1.47 -12.67
N LEU A 223 -17.25 1.08 -11.68
CA LEU A 223 -17.41 -0.34 -11.34
C LEU A 223 -18.23 -1.04 -12.44
N SER A 224 -17.88 -2.30 -12.72
CA SER A 224 -18.64 -3.15 -13.65
C SER A 224 -20.01 -3.48 -13.07
N ASP A 225 -20.88 -4.11 -13.88
CA ASP A 225 -22.21 -4.54 -13.43
C ASP A 225 -22.13 -5.68 -12.39
N ASP A 226 -21.04 -6.45 -12.41
CA ASP A 226 -20.76 -7.53 -11.46
C ASP A 226 -19.35 -7.34 -10.83
N PRO A 227 -19.17 -6.31 -9.98
CA PRO A 227 -17.88 -6.02 -9.39
C PRO A 227 -17.54 -7.01 -8.28
N LEU A 228 -16.24 -7.25 -8.07
CA LEU A 228 -15.74 -8.21 -7.08
C LEU A 228 -15.40 -7.59 -5.75
N PHE A 229 -14.69 -6.44 -5.78
CA PHE A 229 -14.22 -5.80 -4.56
C PHE A 229 -13.91 -4.31 -4.74
N PHE A 230 -13.90 -3.60 -3.60
CA PHE A 230 -13.41 -2.25 -3.47
C PHE A 230 -12.58 -2.14 -2.19
N LEU A 231 -11.32 -1.71 -2.31
CA LEU A 231 -10.38 -1.57 -1.20
C LEU A 231 -9.94 -0.13 -1.04
N VAL A 232 -10.09 0.41 0.17
CA VAL A 232 -9.58 1.73 0.55
C VAL A 232 -8.63 1.58 1.73
N ASN A 233 -7.40 2.07 1.59
CA ASN A 233 -6.43 2.15 2.66
C ASN A 233 -6.32 3.55 3.22
N SER A 234 -5.97 3.68 4.48
CA SER A 234 -5.68 4.95 5.14
C SER A 234 -4.60 4.82 6.20
N TYR A 235 -3.66 5.75 6.15
CA TYR A 235 -2.65 6.00 7.19
C TYR A 235 -2.88 7.34 7.89
N THR A 236 -4.02 7.97 7.61
CA THR A 236 -4.35 9.32 8.11
C THR A 236 -5.05 9.22 9.44
N THR A 237 -4.54 9.96 10.43
CA THR A 237 -5.22 10.13 11.72
C THR A 237 -6.64 10.65 11.51
N GLY A 238 -7.61 10.03 12.19
CA GLY A 238 -9.04 10.38 12.06
C GLY A 238 -9.81 9.52 11.05
N LEU A 239 -9.12 8.82 10.13
CA LEU A 239 -9.77 7.84 9.25
C LEU A 239 -9.67 6.43 9.86
N GLN A 240 -10.39 6.25 10.96
CA GLN A 240 -10.51 4.97 11.66
C GLN A 240 -11.23 3.93 10.79
N PRO A 241 -11.10 2.61 11.08
CA PRO A 241 -11.82 1.57 10.33
C PRO A 241 -13.32 1.83 10.21
N ALA A 242 -13.98 2.28 11.29
CA ALA A 242 -15.41 2.58 11.28
C ALA A 242 -15.77 3.72 10.29
N VAL A 243 -14.88 4.70 10.09
CA VAL A 243 -15.08 5.78 9.11
C VAL A 243 -15.02 5.22 7.69
N LEU A 244 -14.06 4.32 7.41
CA LEU A 244 -13.96 3.62 6.12
C LEU A 244 -15.21 2.77 5.86
N THR A 245 -15.70 2.05 6.88
CA THR A 245 -16.96 1.30 6.79
C THR A 245 -18.11 2.22 6.39
N TYR A 246 -18.28 3.34 7.07
CA TYR A 246 -19.37 4.27 6.79
C TYR A 246 -19.33 4.77 5.34
N MET A 247 -18.15 5.14 4.84
CA MET A 247 -17.97 5.60 3.46
C MET A 247 -18.30 4.51 2.43
N LEU A 248 -17.80 3.28 2.64
CA LEU A 248 -18.04 2.17 1.71
C LEU A 248 -19.48 1.67 1.75
N GLU A 249 -20.12 1.63 2.92
CA GLU A 249 -21.53 1.27 3.05
C GLU A 249 -22.42 2.26 2.29
N THR A 250 -22.21 3.57 2.50
CA THR A 250 -23.05 4.60 1.90
C THR A 250 -22.81 4.82 0.41
N GLN A 251 -21.59 4.59 -0.09
CA GLN A 251 -21.25 4.82 -1.50
C GLN A 251 -21.25 3.55 -2.35
N VAL A 252 -20.76 2.43 -1.83
CA VAL A 252 -20.56 1.21 -2.61
C VAL A 252 -21.66 0.20 -2.32
N ALA A 253 -21.81 -0.25 -1.06
CA ALA A 253 -22.78 -1.26 -0.69
C ALA A 253 -24.24 -0.81 -0.94
N ALA A 254 -24.55 0.46 -0.72
CA ALA A 254 -25.86 1.04 -1.03
C ALA A 254 -26.25 0.91 -2.52
N LYS A 255 -25.26 0.87 -3.44
CA LYS A 255 -25.50 0.78 -4.89
C LYS A 255 -25.42 -0.66 -5.41
N PHE A 256 -24.49 -1.45 -4.89
CA PHE A 256 -24.15 -2.77 -5.43
C PHE A 256 -24.55 -3.93 -4.51
N GLY A 257 -25.04 -3.65 -3.29
CA GLY A 257 -25.19 -4.67 -2.25
C GLY A 257 -23.81 -5.15 -1.77
N GLY A 258 -23.72 -6.41 -1.34
CA GLY A 258 -22.47 -6.99 -0.85
C GLY A 258 -22.21 -6.67 0.62
N LYS A 259 -20.94 -6.80 1.05
CA LYS A 259 -20.53 -6.68 2.46
C LYS A 259 -19.33 -5.77 2.61
N VAL A 260 -19.35 -4.93 3.63
CA VAL A 260 -18.21 -4.11 4.03
C VAL A 260 -17.63 -4.64 5.36
N ILE A 261 -16.32 -4.80 5.39
CA ILE A 261 -15.54 -5.05 6.62
C ILE A 261 -14.35 -4.12 6.60
N SER A 262 -14.17 -3.39 7.70
CA SER A 262 -12.99 -2.55 7.88
C SER A 262 -12.30 -2.90 9.19
N ASP A 263 -10.97 -2.90 9.17
CA ASP A 263 -10.15 -3.18 10.34
C ASP A 263 -8.78 -2.50 10.21
N GLU A 264 -8.04 -2.48 11.30
CA GLU A 264 -6.63 -2.11 11.30
C GLU A 264 -5.80 -3.17 10.60
N ILE A 265 -4.71 -2.74 9.96
CA ILE A 265 -3.66 -3.62 9.45
C ILE A 265 -2.41 -3.47 10.31
N GLY A 266 -1.70 -4.55 10.51
CA GLY A 266 -0.54 -4.54 11.39
C GLY A 266 0.54 -5.55 11.02
N LEU A 267 1.69 -5.36 11.64
CA LEU A 267 2.87 -6.21 11.50
C LEU A 267 3.18 -6.88 12.84
N PRO A 268 3.36 -8.21 12.88
CA PRO A 268 3.83 -8.89 14.09
C PRO A 268 5.20 -8.36 14.53
N VAL A 269 5.40 -8.19 15.84
CA VAL A 269 6.67 -7.81 16.45
C VAL A 269 7.31 -9.03 17.10
N SER A 270 8.44 -9.48 16.59
CA SER A 270 9.05 -10.75 16.97
C SER A 270 9.57 -10.79 18.40
N SER A 271 10.06 -9.65 18.90
CA SER A 271 10.66 -9.59 20.26
C SER A 271 9.68 -9.86 21.39
N ASN A 272 8.40 -9.62 21.20
CA ASN A 272 7.39 -9.65 22.27
C ASN A 272 6.06 -10.28 21.88
N GLY A 273 5.87 -10.65 20.61
CA GLY A 273 4.63 -11.25 20.11
C GLY A 273 3.44 -10.29 20.02
N LEU A 274 3.66 -9.00 20.21
CA LEU A 274 2.64 -7.96 20.00
C LEU A 274 2.56 -7.56 18.53
N VAL A 275 1.73 -6.60 18.22
CA VAL A 275 1.51 -6.12 16.86
C VAL A 275 1.81 -4.62 16.78
N LEU A 276 2.58 -4.22 15.78
CA LEU A 276 2.71 -2.82 15.40
C LEU A 276 1.52 -2.44 14.51
N PRO A 277 0.59 -1.58 14.98
CA PRO A 277 -0.49 -1.08 14.13
C PRO A 277 0.10 -0.15 13.06
N CYS A 278 -0.31 -0.32 11.80
CA CYS A 278 0.26 0.44 10.68
C CYS A 278 -0.72 1.41 10.04
N GLY A 279 -1.96 1.00 9.86
CA GLY A 279 -3.00 1.79 9.24
C GLY A 279 -4.34 1.06 9.29
N ALA A 280 -5.30 1.53 8.52
CA ALA A 280 -6.63 0.94 8.41
C ALA A 280 -6.95 0.60 6.96
N SER A 281 -7.76 -0.43 6.75
CA SER A 281 -8.30 -0.81 5.44
C SER A 281 -9.81 -1.03 5.53
N GLY A 282 -10.53 -0.48 4.57
CA GLY A 282 -11.92 -0.79 4.32
C GLY A 282 -12.03 -1.70 3.10
N ARG A 283 -12.69 -2.84 3.24
CA ARG A 283 -12.90 -3.84 2.20
C ARG A 283 -14.39 -4.02 1.95
N TRP A 284 -14.80 -3.74 0.74
CA TRP A 284 -16.10 -4.15 0.25
C TRP A 284 -15.94 -5.34 -0.69
N GLU A 285 -16.85 -6.29 -0.63
CA GLU A 285 -16.97 -7.44 -1.51
C GLU A 285 -18.42 -7.72 -1.90
N LYS A 286 -18.63 -8.16 -3.14
CA LYS A 286 -19.94 -8.53 -3.67
C LYS A 286 -20.47 -9.81 -3.06
#